data_a14aab556caac8a363429c4d8736c1a1
#
_entry.id   a14aab556caac8a363429c4d8736c1a1
#
_cell.length_a   1.000
_cell.length_b   1.000
_cell.length_c   1.000
_cell.angle_alpha   90.00
_cell.angle_beta   90.00
_cell.angle_gamma   90.00
#
_symmetry.space_group_name_H-M   'P 1'
#
loop_
_entity.id
_entity.type
_entity.pdbx_description
1 polymer ?
#
loop_
_entity_poly.entity_id
_entity_poly.type
_entity_poly.pdbx_seq_one_letter_code
_entity_poly.pdbx_strand_id
1 'polypeptide(L)'
;RAAALRNFCCQSHIILLQKLRDAIHEIVGKLAGGAKRQAQTVEGKRQAAFEAASKQAESLNSKNTATAGGEARYSLNERFSQQFDRWINDKDEQGRLKTGGYFNVGTTSEALKSIGVKDYNIYWDKSKIAKIMGKHSGMTAEVIKEVPQILEHPILVMQSQTVANRITIYGETVDADGTPVLVAMELKPQDKKGEILDFAKIASAYGKKTIQNAINTSEILYV
;
A
#
# COMPACT_ATOMS: atom_id res chain seq x y z
N ARG A 1 1.77 -14.76 29.56
CA ARG A 1 2.64 -13.67 29.02
C ARG A 1 2.37 -13.39 27.54
N ALA A 2 2.07 -14.39 26.70
CA ALA A 2 1.79 -14.22 25.27
C ALA A 2 0.48 -13.47 24.93
N ALA A 3 -0.56 -13.58 25.76
CA ALA A 3 -1.83 -12.87 25.57
C ALA A 3 -1.74 -11.35 25.86
N ALA A 4 -0.92 -10.96 26.82
CA ALA A 4 -0.70 -9.55 27.17
C ALA A 4 0.07 -8.79 26.05
N LEU A 5 0.99 -9.47 25.36
CA LEU A 5 1.75 -8.89 24.25
C LEU A 5 0.89 -8.68 22.99
N ARG A 6 -0.08 -9.54 22.72
CA ARG A 6 -1.03 -9.36 21.60
C ARG A 6 -1.97 -8.16 21.82
N ASN A 7 -2.46 -7.96 23.05
CA ASN A 7 -3.29 -6.80 23.36
C ASN A 7 -2.51 -5.48 23.30
N PHE A 8 -1.23 -5.48 23.65
CA PHE A 8 -0.39 -4.29 23.57
C PHE A 8 -0.09 -3.87 22.13
N CYS A 9 0.14 -4.85 21.24
CA CYS A 9 0.35 -4.61 19.82
C CYS A 9 -0.93 -4.05 19.14
N CYS A 10 -2.10 -4.60 19.47
CA CYS A 10 -3.38 -4.14 18.92
C CYS A 10 -3.74 -2.72 19.36
N GLN A 11 -3.48 -2.37 20.63
CA GLN A 11 -3.69 -1.00 21.15
C GLN A 11 -2.74 0.01 20.48
N SER A 12 -1.50 -0.35 20.22
CA SER A 12 -0.53 0.52 19.54
C SER A 12 -0.94 0.82 18.10
N HIS A 13 -1.52 -0.15 17.39
CA HIS A 13 -2.07 0.04 16.05
C HIS A 13 -3.26 1.00 16.04
N ILE A 14 -4.20 0.83 16.96
CA ILE A 14 -5.37 1.71 17.07
C ILE A 14 -4.94 3.15 17.35
N ILE A 15 -3.96 3.34 18.26
CA ILE A 15 -3.43 4.67 18.59
C ILE A 15 -2.71 5.30 17.38
N LEU A 16 -2.00 4.53 16.58
CA LEU A 16 -1.30 5.03 15.40
C LEU A 16 -2.27 5.45 14.30
N LEU A 17 -3.31 4.64 14.04
CA LEU A 17 -4.38 4.96 13.09
C LEU A 17 -5.17 6.19 13.54
N GLN A 18 -5.42 6.32 14.85
CA GLN A 18 -6.07 7.49 15.43
C GLN A 18 -5.24 8.75 15.25
N LYS A 19 -3.94 8.70 15.52
CA LYS A 19 -3.01 9.81 15.28
C LYS A 19 -2.91 10.19 13.79
N LEU A 20 -2.91 9.21 12.90
CA LEU A 20 -2.93 9.46 11.45
C LEU A 20 -4.22 10.15 11.02
N ARG A 21 -5.36 9.67 11.49
CA ARG A 21 -6.67 10.27 11.26
C ARG A 21 -6.74 11.70 11.80
N ASP A 22 -6.28 11.93 13.02
CA ASP A 22 -6.27 13.25 13.64
C ASP A 22 -5.35 14.23 12.92
N ALA A 23 -4.18 13.77 12.45
CA ALA A 23 -3.28 14.55 11.62
C ALA A 23 -3.91 14.93 10.28
N ILE A 24 -4.62 14.00 9.65
CA ILE A 24 -5.37 14.26 8.41
C ILE A 24 -6.49 15.29 8.67
N HIS A 25 -7.24 15.15 9.76
CA HIS A 25 -8.28 16.11 10.15
C HIS A 25 -7.71 17.51 10.45
N GLU A 26 -6.56 17.59 11.12
CA GLU A 26 -5.89 18.86 11.40
C GLU A 26 -5.41 19.56 10.11
N ILE A 27 -4.86 18.80 9.15
CA ILE A 27 -4.43 19.34 7.85
C ILE A 27 -5.62 19.82 7.03
N VAL A 28 -6.68 19.02 6.98
CA VAL A 28 -7.95 19.40 6.31
C VAL A 28 -8.54 20.66 6.97
N GLY A 29 -8.48 20.77 8.30
CA GLY A 29 -8.92 21.95 9.03
C GLY A 29 -8.10 23.20 8.72
N LYS A 30 -6.77 23.09 8.60
CA LYS A 30 -5.88 24.21 8.24
C LYS A 30 -6.07 24.66 6.78
N LEU A 31 -6.32 23.75 5.86
CA LEU A 31 -6.66 24.08 4.46
C LEU A 31 -8.05 24.74 4.32
N ALA A 32 -8.99 24.39 5.20
CA ALA A 32 -10.33 24.98 5.23
C ALA A 32 -10.38 26.39 5.83
N GLY A 33 -9.35 26.80 6.60
CA GLY A 33 -9.28 28.13 7.22
C GLY A 33 -9.14 29.30 6.23
N GLY A 34 -8.79 29.02 4.97
CA GLY A 34 -8.67 30.03 3.89
C GLY A 34 -9.90 30.15 2.98
N ALA A 35 -10.89 29.26 3.05
CA ALA A 35 -11.97 29.20 2.07
C ALA A 35 -13.35 28.86 2.67
N LYS A 36 -13.81 29.66 3.62
CA LYS A 36 -15.13 29.44 4.29
C LYS A 36 -16.35 29.37 3.36
N ARG A 37 -16.25 29.81 2.10
CA ARG A 37 -17.35 29.74 1.12
C ARG A 37 -17.28 28.53 0.17
N GLN A 38 -16.10 27.92 -0.02
CA GLN A 38 -15.98 26.68 -0.81
C GLN A 38 -16.09 25.41 0.06
N ALA A 39 -15.85 25.50 1.37
CA ALA A 39 -15.85 24.37 2.29
C ALA A 39 -17.20 23.65 2.38
N GLN A 40 -18.32 24.38 2.41
CA GLN A 40 -19.67 23.76 2.46
C GLN A 40 -20.00 22.93 1.22
N THR A 41 -19.50 23.32 0.05
CA THR A 41 -19.75 22.58 -1.21
C THR A 41 -18.84 21.36 -1.34
N VAL A 42 -17.62 21.43 -0.80
CA VAL A 42 -16.66 20.32 -0.82
C VAL A 42 -17.02 19.28 0.24
N GLU A 43 -17.41 19.70 1.44
CA GLU A 43 -17.85 18.82 2.52
C GLU A 43 -19.13 18.07 2.14
N GLY A 44 -20.11 18.75 1.55
CA GLY A 44 -21.34 18.10 1.04
C GLY A 44 -21.06 17.09 -0.07
N LYS A 45 -20.12 17.36 -0.97
CA LYS A 45 -19.68 16.42 -1.99
C LYS A 45 -18.88 15.24 -1.41
N ARG A 46 -18.05 15.48 -0.39
CA ARG A 46 -17.33 14.44 0.35
C ARG A 46 -18.30 13.53 1.09
N GLN A 47 -19.28 14.10 1.79
CA GLN A 47 -20.28 13.33 2.53
C GLN A 47 -21.14 12.49 1.59
N ALA A 48 -21.58 13.06 0.48
CA ALA A 48 -22.31 12.32 -0.55
C ALA A 48 -21.48 11.21 -1.21
N ALA A 49 -20.18 11.46 -1.46
CA ALA A 49 -19.27 10.44 -1.98
C ALA A 49 -19.00 9.33 -0.96
N PHE A 50 -18.86 9.67 0.31
CA PHE A 50 -18.67 8.70 1.39
C PHE A 50 -19.94 7.85 1.61
N GLU A 51 -21.13 8.47 1.60
CA GLU A 51 -22.41 7.75 1.69
C GLU A 51 -22.67 6.87 0.47
N ALA A 52 -22.30 7.35 -0.73
CA ALA A 52 -22.39 6.55 -1.95
C ALA A 52 -21.43 5.35 -1.92
N ALA A 53 -20.20 5.56 -1.45
CA ALA A 53 -19.20 4.50 -1.28
C ALA A 53 -19.63 3.49 -0.19
N SER A 54 -20.18 3.95 0.94
CA SER A 54 -20.72 3.07 1.99
C SER A 54 -21.89 2.23 1.49
N LYS A 55 -22.84 2.84 0.78
CA LYS A 55 -23.98 2.10 0.19
C LYS A 55 -23.52 1.11 -0.89
N GLN A 56 -22.50 1.46 -1.64
CA GLN A 56 -21.91 0.57 -2.65
C GLN A 56 -21.13 -0.58 -2.01
N ALA A 57 -20.43 -0.32 -0.90
CA ALA A 57 -19.76 -1.34 -0.09
C ALA A 57 -20.78 -2.29 0.57
N GLU A 58 -21.87 -1.77 1.11
CA GLU A 58 -22.97 -2.58 1.67
C GLU A 58 -23.69 -3.41 0.60
N SER A 59 -23.93 -2.84 -0.59
CA SER A 59 -24.51 -3.58 -1.72
C SER A 59 -23.58 -4.64 -2.30
N LEU A 60 -22.27 -4.41 -2.26
CA LEU A 60 -21.24 -5.39 -2.64
C LEU A 60 -21.12 -6.49 -1.57
N ASN A 61 -21.19 -6.12 -0.29
CA ASN A 61 -21.13 -7.10 0.80
C ASN A 61 -22.38 -7.99 0.84
N SER A 62 -23.56 -7.45 0.52
CA SER A 62 -24.79 -8.24 0.40
C SER A 62 -24.86 -9.11 -0.87
N LYS A 63 -24.12 -8.75 -1.92
CA LYS A 63 -23.96 -9.57 -3.14
C LYS A 63 -22.83 -10.58 -3.05
N ASN A 64 -21.83 -10.35 -2.19
CA ASN A 64 -20.65 -11.23 -2.01
C ASN A 64 -20.89 -12.37 -0.99
N THR A 65 -22.08 -12.51 -0.42
CA THR A 65 -22.50 -13.77 0.23
C THR A 65 -22.85 -14.89 -0.75
N ALA A 66 -22.81 -14.60 -2.05
CA ALA A 66 -22.94 -15.61 -3.09
C ALA A 66 -21.96 -15.29 -4.24
N THR A 67 -20.95 -16.10 -4.36
CA THR A 67 -20.05 -16.32 -5.51
C THR A 67 -18.65 -15.66 -5.50
N ALA A 68 -17.64 -16.53 -5.37
CA ALA A 68 -16.38 -16.64 -6.11
C ALA A 68 -15.34 -15.50 -6.11
N GLY A 69 -15.63 -14.28 -5.66
CA GLY A 69 -14.65 -13.17 -5.71
C GLY A 69 -13.64 -13.17 -4.56
N GLY A 70 -14.01 -13.66 -3.38
CA GLY A 70 -13.16 -13.74 -2.20
C GLY A 70 -12.04 -14.77 -2.32
N GLU A 71 -12.32 -15.93 -2.89
CA GLU A 71 -11.34 -17.01 -3.05
C GLU A 71 -10.21 -16.69 -4.03
N ALA A 72 -10.50 -15.95 -5.10
CA ALA A 72 -9.47 -15.56 -6.08
C ALA A 72 -8.46 -14.55 -5.51
N ARG A 73 -8.89 -13.65 -4.63
CA ARG A 73 -8.02 -12.63 -3.99
C ARG A 73 -7.14 -13.23 -2.90
N TYR A 74 -7.70 -14.08 -2.04
CA TYR A 74 -6.94 -14.86 -1.07
C TYR A 74 -5.88 -15.73 -1.77
N SER A 75 -6.20 -16.29 -2.94
CA SER A 75 -5.29 -17.14 -3.69
C SER A 75 -4.06 -16.41 -4.24
N LEU A 76 -4.14 -15.11 -4.58
CA LEU A 76 -2.99 -14.34 -5.08
C LEU A 76 -2.00 -14.01 -3.96
N ASN A 77 -2.51 -13.57 -2.81
CA ASN A 77 -1.69 -13.29 -1.63
C ASN A 77 -1.03 -14.55 -1.08
N GLU A 78 -1.78 -15.66 -1.05
CA GLU A 78 -1.27 -16.98 -0.68
C GLU A 78 -0.23 -17.47 -1.68
N ARG A 79 -0.44 -17.29 -3.00
CA ARG A 79 0.54 -17.64 -4.03
C ARG A 79 1.83 -16.83 -3.90
N PHE A 80 1.74 -15.52 -3.66
CA PHE A 80 2.92 -14.71 -3.43
C PHE A 80 3.69 -15.19 -2.20
N SER A 81 3.03 -15.38 -1.06
CA SER A 81 3.64 -15.86 0.18
C SER A 81 4.33 -17.20 -0.02
N GLN A 82 3.68 -18.17 -0.66
CA GLN A 82 4.27 -19.49 -0.93
C GLN A 82 5.47 -19.42 -1.89
N GLN A 83 5.39 -18.59 -2.93
CA GLN A 83 6.51 -18.38 -3.86
C GLN A 83 7.68 -17.68 -3.18
N PHE A 84 7.38 -16.71 -2.31
CA PHE A 84 8.36 -15.99 -1.53
C PHE A 84 9.07 -16.91 -0.54
N ASP A 85 8.33 -17.75 0.21
CA ASP A 85 8.89 -18.71 1.16
C ASP A 85 9.80 -19.74 0.48
N ARG A 86 9.43 -20.20 -0.72
CA ARG A 86 10.31 -21.06 -1.53
C ARG A 86 11.59 -20.32 -1.95
N TRP A 87 11.44 -19.08 -2.42
CA TRP A 87 12.55 -18.29 -2.90
C TRP A 87 13.56 -17.92 -1.80
N ILE A 88 13.10 -17.54 -0.61
CA ILE A 88 14.00 -17.13 0.48
C ILE A 88 14.82 -18.31 1.00
N ASN A 89 14.33 -19.54 0.79
CA ASN A 89 15.02 -20.77 1.12
C ASN A 89 15.87 -21.36 -0.05
N ASP A 90 15.66 -20.86 -1.29
CA ASP A 90 16.40 -21.30 -2.48
C ASP A 90 17.67 -20.45 -2.66
N LYS A 91 18.73 -20.88 -2.01
CA LYS A 91 20.05 -20.22 -2.06
C LYS A 91 20.99 -20.88 -3.05
N ASP A 92 21.97 -20.12 -3.55
CA ASP A 92 23.05 -20.65 -4.36
C ASP A 92 24.08 -21.41 -3.48
N GLU A 93 25.07 -22.00 -4.12
CA GLU A 93 26.14 -22.75 -3.45
C GLU A 93 26.93 -21.90 -2.44
N GLN A 94 26.90 -20.58 -2.57
CA GLN A 94 27.52 -19.63 -1.65
C GLN A 94 26.56 -19.11 -0.58
N GLY A 95 25.35 -19.68 -0.47
CA GLY A 95 24.33 -19.29 0.50
C GLY A 95 23.62 -17.97 0.20
N ARG A 96 23.75 -17.42 -1.02
CA ARG A 96 23.12 -16.16 -1.43
C ARG A 96 21.78 -16.42 -2.09
N LEU A 97 20.83 -15.47 -1.93
CA LEU A 97 19.55 -15.53 -2.62
C LEU A 97 19.71 -15.44 -4.14
N LYS A 98 18.98 -16.27 -4.86
CA LYS A 98 18.87 -16.18 -6.33
C LYS A 98 18.00 -15.01 -6.71
N THR A 99 18.60 -13.92 -7.16
CA THR A 99 17.91 -12.62 -7.36
C THR A 99 17.35 -12.38 -8.76
N GLY A 100 17.46 -13.34 -9.67
CA GLY A 100 16.88 -13.23 -11.00
C GLY A 100 15.36 -13.35 -11.02
N GLY A 101 14.69 -12.54 -11.85
CA GLY A 101 13.24 -12.59 -12.07
C GLY A 101 12.40 -11.73 -11.13
N TYR A 102 11.09 -11.88 -11.26
CA TYR A 102 10.07 -11.06 -10.59
C TYR A 102 9.06 -11.96 -9.89
N PHE A 103 8.43 -11.42 -8.85
CA PHE A 103 7.16 -11.94 -8.34
C PHE A 103 6.01 -11.14 -8.96
N ASN A 104 4.92 -11.83 -9.32
CA ASN A 104 3.63 -11.17 -9.49
C ASN A 104 3.00 -11.05 -8.09
N VAL A 105 2.78 -9.81 -7.65
CA VAL A 105 2.23 -9.52 -6.31
C VAL A 105 0.76 -9.17 -6.35
N GLY A 106 0.13 -9.20 -7.51
CA GLY A 106 -1.30 -8.93 -7.69
C GLY A 106 -1.59 -8.05 -8.89
N THR A 107 -2.78 -7.49 -8.89
CA THR A 107 -3.27 -6.54 -9.89
C THR A 107 -3.64 -5.22 -9.22
N THR A 108 -3.84 -4.18 -10.03
CA THR A 108 -4.31 -2.88 -9.55
C THR A 108 -5.64 -3.03 -8.82
N SER A 109 -5.69 -2.59 -7.56
CA SER A 109 -6.90 -2.62 -6.74
C SER A 109 -7.95 -1.60 -7.21
N GLU A 110 -9.20 -1.77 -6.80
CA GLU A 110 -10.28 -0.82 -7.13
C GLU A 110 -10.00 0.58 -6.57
N ALA A 111 -9.37 0.68 -5.40
CA ALA A 111 -8.94 1.95 -4.84
C ALA A 111 -7.92 2.66 -5.75
N LEU A 112 -6.95 1.94 -6.29
CA LEU A 112 -5.98 2.51 -7.23
C LEU A 112 -6.61 2.83 -8.60
N LYS A 113 -7.56 2.03 -9.06
CA LYS A 113 -8.33 2.32 -10.29
C LYS A 113 -9.17 3.58 -10.14
N SER A 114 -9.74 3.84 -8.97
CA SER A 114 -10.55 5.03 -8.71
C SER A 114 -9.79 6.35 -8.86
N ILE A 115 -8.47 6.33 -8.72
CA ILE A 115 -7.59 7.47 -8.94
C ILE A 115 -6.94 7.48 -10.34
N GLY A 116 -7.44 6.68 -11.25
CA GLY A 116 -7.01 6.66 -12.65
C GLY A 116 -5.82 5.75 -12.96
N VAL A 117 -5.39 4.89 -12.03
CA VAL A 117 -4.38 3.86 -12.34
C VAL A 117 -5.03 2.80 -13.23
N LYS A 118 -4.39 2.49 -14.35
CA LYS A 118 -4.82 1.42 -15.25
C LYS A 118 -4.83 0.05 -14.54
N ASP A 119 -5.59 -0.88 -15.09
CA ASP A 119 -5.58 -2.26 -14.65
C ASP A 119 -4.29 -2.96 -15.10
N TYR A 120 -3.32 -3.00 -14.21
CA TYR A 120 -2.00 -3.59 -14.43
C TYR A 120 -1.79 -4.83 -13.58
N ASN A 121 -1.01 -5.80 -14.10
CA ASN A 121 -0.29 -6.71 -13.22
C ASN A 121 0.82 -5.94 -12.49
N ILE A 122 1.01 -6.22 -11.21
CA ILE A 122 2.02 -5.58 -10.38
C ILE A 122 3.15 -6.56 -10.13
N TYR A 123 4.37 -6.18 -10.52
CA TYR A 123 5.55 -7.01 -10.35
C TYR A 123 6.53 -6.43 -9.35
N TRP A 124 7.22 -7.31 -8.64
CA TRP A 124 8.28 -6.96 -7.71
C TRP A 124 9.55 -7.74 -8.02
N ASP A 125 10.62 -7.04 -8.29
CA ASP A 125 11.93 -7.59 -8.64
C ASP A 125 12.57 -8.26 -7.41
N LYS A 126 12.98 -9.52 -7.55
CA LYS A 126 13.62 -10.29 -6.48
C LYS A 126 14.91 -9.62 -5.97
N SER A 127 15.69 -9.01 -6.87
CA SER A 127 16.90 -8.27 -6.50
C SER A 127 16.59 -7.04 -5.63
N LYS A 128 15.45 -6.39 -5.88
CA LYS A 128 14.99 -5.26 -5.07
C LYS A 128 14.57 -5.73 -3.68
N ILE A 129 13.82 -6.82 -3.59
CA ILE A 129 13.40 -7.40 -2.31
C ILE A 129 14.63 -7.78 -1.48
N ALA A 130 15.60 -8.52 -2.05
CA ALA A 130 16.83 -8.88 -1.37
C ALA A 130 17.59 -7.66 -0.85
N LYS A 131 17.66 -6.59 -1.65
CA LYS A 131 18.29 -5.32 -1.27
C LYS A 131 17.52 -4.59 -0.15
N ILE A 132 16.19 -4.61 -0.18
CA ILE A 132 15.34 -4.01 0.84
C ILE A 132 15.57 -4.72 2.18
N MET A 133 15.47 -6.05 2.20
CA MET A 133 15.71 -6.86 3.40
C MET A 133 17.12 -6.66 3.97
N GLY A 134 18.14 -6.49 3.11
CA GLY A 134 19.52 -6.24 3.54
C GLY A 134 19.78 -4.82 4.06
N LYS A 135 18.95 -3.83 3.66
CA LYS A 135 19.15 -2.42 4.03
C LYS A 135 18.23 -1.94 5.15
N HIS A 136 17.06 -2.52 5.29
CA HIS A 136 16.00 -2.10 6.19
C HIS A 136 15.67 -3.27 7.14
N SER A 137 16.27 -3.29 8.31
CA SER A 137 16.13 -4.37 9.29
C SER A 137 14.68 -4.64 9.71
N GLY A 138 13.82 -3.60 9.70
CA GLY A 138 12.40 -3.73 9.97
C GLY A 138 11.60 -4.44 8.87
N MET A 139 12.15 -4.54 7.63
CA MET A 139 11.50 -5.22 6.51
C MET A 139 11.81 -6.72 6.53
N THR A 140 11.24 -7.41 7.49
CA THR A 140 11.38 -8.87 7.64
C THR A 140 10.63 -9.63 6.54
N ALA A 141 10.83 -10.95 6.47
CA ALA A 141 10.12 -11.82 5.54
C ALA A 141 8.59 -11.72 5.70
N GLU A 142 8.13 -11.66 6.94
CA GLU A 142 6.71 -11.53 7.30
C GLU A 142 6.14 -10.19 6.77
N VAL A 143 6.85 -9.08 7.00
CA VAL A 143 6.45 -7.75 6.51
C VAL A 143 6.43 -7.70 4.97
N ILE A 144 7.40 -8.32 4.31
CA ILE A 144 7.42 -8.41 2.84
C ILE A 144 6.18 -9.15 2.31
N LYS A 145 5.75 -10.21 2.97
CA LYS A 145 4.56 -10.98 2.58
C LYS A 145 3.25 -10.21 2.72
N GLU A 146 3.22 -9.16 3.53
CA GLU A 146 2.05 -8.28 3.70
C GLU A 146 1.97 -7.14 2.67
N VAL A 147 3.01 -6.90 1.90
CA VAL A 147 3.02 -5.81 0.90
C VAL A 147 1.85 -5.89 -0.09
N PRO A 148 1.41 -7.06 -0.61
CA PRO A 148 0.23 -7.15 -1.45
C PRO A 148 -1.05 -6.61 -0.79
N GLN A 149 -1.21 -6.75 0.52
CA GLN A 149 -2.32 -6.20 1.30
C GLN A 149 -2.35 -4.67 1.25
N ILE A 150 -1.18 -4.02 1.34
CA ILE A 150 -1.05 -2.57 1.23
C ILE A 150 -1.55 -2.08 -0.14
N LEU A 151 -1.27 -2.85 -1.20
CA LEU A 151 -1.70 -2.51 -2.55
C LEU A 151 -3.19 -2.74 -2.76
N GLU A 152 -3.75 -3.74 -2.11
CA GLU A 152 -5.17 -4.09 -2.20
C GLU A 152 -6.05 -3.16 -1.36
N HIS A 153 -5.58 -2.81 -0.17
CA HIS A 153 -6.31 -1.97 0.80
C HIS A 153 -5.47 -0.74 1.21
N PRO A 154 -5.22 0.19 0.27
CA PRO A 154 -4.47 1.40 0.60
C PRO A 154 -5.30 2.30 1.51
N ILE A 155 -4.65 2.88 2.54
CA ILE A 155 -5.23 3.93 3.38
C ILE A 155 -4.89 5.31 2.81
N LEU A 156 -3.70 5.46 2.24
CA LEU A 156 -3.23 6.74 1.72
C LEU A 156 -2.41 6.49 0.46
N VAL A 157 -2.77 7.19 -0.62
CA VAL A 157 -1.98 7.20 -1.86
C VAL A 157 -1.61 8.62 -2.21
N MET A 158 -0.34 8.85 -2.50
CA MET A 158 0.19 10.17 -2.85
C MET A 158 1.03 10.10 -4.11
N GLN A 159 1.07 11.20 -4.86
CA GLN A 159 2.02 11.37 -5.95
C GLN A 159 3.44 11.42 -5.40
N SER A 160 4.38 10.72 -6.03
CA SER A 160 5.79 10.83 -5.64
C SER A 160 6.36 12.19 -5.99
N GLN A 161 7.06 12.82 -5.06
CA GLN A 161 7.71 14.11 -5.27
C GLN A 161 8.94 14.05 -6.18
N THR A 162 9.57 12.89 -6.26
CA THR A 162 10.87 12.75 -6.94
C THR A 162 10.77 12.11 -8.32
N VAL A 163 9.68 11.38 -8.59
CA VAL A 163 9.50 10.64 -9.85
C VAL A 163 8.06 10.78 -10.31
N ALA A 164 7.83 11.42 -11.45
CA ALA A 164 6.51 11.79 -11.95
C ALA A 164 5.56 10.61 -12.23
N ASN A 165 6.08 9.46 -12.65
CA ASN A 165 5.28 8.26 -12.93
C ASN A 165 5.23 7.26 -11.76
N ARG A 166 5.46 7.75 -10.53
CA ARG A 166 5.49 6.93 -9.31
C ARG A 166 4.50 7.45 -8.29
N ILE A 167 3.80 6.54 -7.64
CA ILE A 167 2.95 6.81 -6.48
C ILE A 167 3.54 6.16 -5.24
N THR A 168 3.21 6.71 -4.07
CA THR A 168 3.55 6.16 -2.76
C THR A 168 2.27 5.75 -2.06
N ILE A 169 2.25 4.52 -1.55
CA ILE A 169 1.07 3.85 -1.01
C ILE A 169 1.37 3.45 0.41
N TYR A 170 0.44 3.73 1.32
CA TYR A 170 0.45 3.28 2.70
C TYR A 170 -0.81 2.45 2.96
N GLY A 171 -0.67 1.41 3.76
CA GLY A 171 -1.74 0.59 4.30
C GLY A 171 -1.63 0.50 5.82
N GLU A 172 -2.29 -0.51 6.40
CA GLU A 172 -2.24 -0.77 7.84
C GLU A 172 -0.93 -1.42 8.32
N THR A 173 -0.14 -1.95 7.39
CA THR A 173 1.08 -2.69 7.71
C THR A 173 2.15 -1.80 8.31
N VAL A 174 2.77 -2.27 9.37
CA VAL A 174 3.97 -1.69 9.97
C VAL A 174 5.14 -2.65 9.84
N ASP A 175 6.36 -2.11 9.83
CA ASP A 175 7.57 -2.92 9.87
C ASP A 175 7.83 -3.50 11.29
N ALA A 176 8.86 -4.30 11.44
CA ALA A 176 9.18 -4.92 12.73
C ALA A 176 9.52 -3.90 13.83
N ASP A 177 9.87 -2.67 13.47
CA ASP A 177 10.14 -1.56 14.39
C ASP A 177 8.84 -0.76 14.70
N GLY A 178 7.68 -1.17 14.21
CA GLY A 178 6.39 -0.50 14.37
C GLY A 178 6.24 0.76 13.51
N THR A 179 7.04 0.90 12.46
CA THR A 179 7.01 2.04 11.55
C THR A 179 6.10 1.74 10.36
N PRO A 180 5.17 2.64 9.97
CA PRO A 180 4.31 2.44 8.81
C PRO A 180 5.10 2.13 7.54
N VAL A 181 4.69 1.08 6.83
CA VAL A 181 5.34 0.67 5.58
C VAL A 181 4.84 1.54 4.43
N LEU A 182 5.78 2.16 3.73
CA LEU A 182 5.57 2.84 2.47
C LEU A 182 5.91 1.90 1.32
N VAL A 183 5.02 1.78 0.34
CA VAL A 183 5.28 1.12 -0.94
C VAL A 183 5.36 2.18 -2.04
N ALA A 184 6.49 2.26 -2.74
CA ALA A 184 6.66 3.10 -3.91
C ALA A 184 6.42 2.27 -5.17
N MET A 185 5.39 2.62 -5.94
CA MET A 185 4.99 1.91 -7.15
C MET A 185 5.17 2.79 -8.39
N GLU A 186 5.85 2.26 -9.37
CA GLU A 186 6.08 2.86 -10.69
C GLU A 186 5.00 2.37 -11.66
N LEU A 187 4.24 3.32 -12.24
CA LEU A 187 3.04 3.04 -13.03
C LEU A 187 3.34 2.75 -14.51
N LYS A 188 4.46 3.22 -15.00
CA LYS A 188 4.90 3.04 -16.40
C LYS A 188 6.40 2.80 -16.41
N PRO A 189 6.85 1.64 -15.91
CA PRO A 189 8.27 1.35 -15.92
C PRO A 189 8.78 1.29 -17.35
N GLN A 190 10.03 1.69 -17.54
CA GLN A 190 10.73 1.57 -18.80
C GLN A 190 11.74 0.43 -18.73
N ASP A 191 11.94 -0.25 -19.82
CA ASP A 191 13.03 -1.20 -20.00
C ASP A 191 14.37 -0.47 -20.19
N LYS A 192 15.44 -1.24 -20.41
CA LYS A 192 16.79 -0.69 -20.65
C LYS A 192 16.90 0.11 -21.96
N LYS A 193 15.95 -0.04 -22.89
CA LYS A 193 15.89 0.67 -24.16
C LYS A 193 15.00 1.90 -24.11
N GLY A 194 14.31 2.13 -22.97
CA GLY A 194 13.37 3.23 -22.80
C GLY A 194 11.94 2.91 -23.26
N GLU A 195 11.64 1.66 -23.63
CA GLU A 195 10.30 1.24 -24.00
C GLU A 195 9.41 1.17 -22.76
N ILE A 196 8.21 1.75 -22.84
CA ILE A 196 7.22 1.71 -21.75
C ILE A 196 6.63 0.31 -21.66
N LEU A 197 6.68 -0.25 -20.47
CA LEU A 197 6.13 -1.58 -20.20
C LEU A 197 4.70 -1.49 -19.70
N ASP A 198 3.83 -2.40 -20.15
CA ASP A 198 2.39 -2.42 -19.82
C ASP A 198 2.13 -3.21 -18.52
N PHE A 199 2.82 -2.81 -17.45
CA PHE A 199 2.61 -3.31 -16.09
C PHE A 199 3.05 -2.26 -15.06
N ALA A 200 2.65 -2.45 -13.80
CA ALA A 200 3.18 -1.65 -12.70
C ALA A 200 4.29 -2.41 -11.97
N LYS A 201 5.21 -1.68 -11.34
CA LYS A 201 6.36 -2.26 -10.67
C LYS A 201 6.57 -1.65 -9.29
N ILE A 202 6.77 -2.49 -8.28
CA ILE A 202 7.21 -2.01 -6.97
C ILE A 202 8.69 -1.60 -7.09
N ALA A 203 8.93 -0.31 -6.91
CA ALA A 203 10.26 0.27 -6.96
C ALA A 203 10.98 0.13 -5.63
N SER A 204 10.26 0.26 -4.50
CA SER A 204 10.78 0.10 -3.14
C SER A 204 9.65 -0.10 -2.14
N ALA A 205 9.97 -0.70 -0.98
CA ALA A 205 9.10 -0.74 0.20
C ALA A 205 9.99 -0.63 1.44
N TYR A 206 9.59 0.19 2.42
CA TYR A 206 10.34 0.38 3.67
C TYR A 206 9.51 1.13 4.71
N GLY A 207 9.86 1.00 5.99
CA GLY A 207 9.28 1.78 7.08
C GLY A 207 9.63 3.26 6.95
N LYS A 208 8.63 4.15 7.02
CA LYS A 208 8.79 5.60 6.92
C LYS A 208 8.32 6.28 8.21
N LYS A 209 9.26 6.72 9.07
CA LYS A 209 8.96 7.33 10.37
C LYS A 209 8.21 8.66 10.27
N THR A 210 8.48 9.47 9.24
CA THR A 210 7.92 10.82 9.11
C THR A 210 7.02 10.90 7.88
N ILE A 211 5.75 10.52 8.05
CA ILE A 211 4.75 10.62 6.98
C ILE A 211 4.27 12.08 6.83
N GLN A 212 4.25 12.86 7.93
CA GLN A 212 3.72 14.21 7.97
C GLN A 212 4.33 15.14 6.90
N ASN A 213 5.64 15.09 6.71
CA ASN A 213 6.30 15.90 5.67
C ASN A 213 5.84 15.50 4.27
N ALA A 214 5.66 14.20 4.02
CA ALA A 214 5.17 13.72 2.73
C ALA A 214 3.73 14.17 2.48
N ILE A 215 2.85 14.09 3.49
CA ILE A 215 1.46 14.57 3.41
C ILE A 215 1.41 16.08 3.12
N ASN A 216 2.27 16.87 3.77
CA ASN A 216 2.28 18.34 3.62
C ASN A 216 2.78 18.82 2.24
N THR A 217 3.52 17.98 1.54
CA THR A 217 4.28 18.38 0.35
C THR A 217 3.95 17.58 -0.91
N SER A 218 3.22 16.46 -0.78
CA SER A 218 2.79 15.63 -1.92
C SER A 218 1.32 15.88 -2.25
N GLU A 219 0.95 15.70 -3.49
CA GLU A 219 -0.44 15.60 -3.90
C GLU A 219 -1.04 14.30 -3.36
N ILE A 220 -2.15 14.43 -2.60
CA ILE A 220 -2.90 13.29 -2.07
C ILE A 220 -3.89 12.85 -3.15
N LEU A 221 -3.77 11.60 -3.59
CA LEU A 221 -4.62 11.01 -4.62
C LEU A 221 -5.78 10.20 -4.03
N TYR A 222 -5.57 9.57 -2.86
CA TYR A 222 -6.56 8.73 -2.19
C TYR A 222 -6.36 8.76 -0.67
N VAL A 223 -7.48 8.74 0.08
CA VAL A 223 -7.56 8.61 1.56
C VAL A 223 -8.79 7.79 1.93
#